data_9797b3cc3088a1f2fae923b50316fb64
#
_entry.id   9797b3cc3088a1f2fae923b50316fb64
#
_cell.length_a   1.000
_cell.length_b   1.000
_cell.length_c   1.000
_cell.angle_alpha   90.00
_cell.angle_beta   90.00
_cell.angle_gamma   90.00
#
_symmetry.space_group_name_H-M   'P 1'
#
loop_
_entity.id
_entity.type
_entity.pdbx_description
1 polymer ?
#
loop_
_entity_poly.entity_id
_entity_poly.type
_entity_poly.pdbx_seq_one_letter_code
_entity_poly.pdbx_strand_id
1 'polypeptide(L)'
;MRIAIIGAGPAGLAAAKKASKENDIVVFDGNNDAGKKLLLTGSGRCNIGNVNNDLSKYHSSNKELIKKIINDKNFDKVNNFFKEIGLVLKDKNGYLYPYSEKSSSVLSCLKNSLDVDFRFNTYVENIKRKDNKFIINGEVFDKVIITTGGLSYPKTGSTGEGFHLAKAFGHKVTNLNPSLMALETNTGLEKEWSGTRCEVNVSSYIVGRKIKEEHGELQLTSFGLSGICIFNLSRDIRLALNEEKSCEVRINFCPWTDDLSKYMEENKDKYLTNICDGFLDYKLTNIILKYLKIRDKKWCELKIDEKNKFIDTLTNFKVSIEDTKGYLDAQVTSGGVSLEEINLETMESKLVKNLYFAGEVLDLDGDCGGYNLTISFITGLVAGDNHD
;
A
#
# COMPACT_ATOMS: atom_id res chain seq x y z
N MET A 1 -32.11 11.73 -7.26
CA MET A 1 -31.13 12.75 -7.71
C MET A 1 -30.26 12.17 -8.82
N ARG A 2 -29.60 13.01 -9.60
CA ARG A 2 -28.59 12.58 -10.58
C ARG A 2 -27.18 12.79 -10.03
N ILE A 3 -26.39 11.72 -9.91
CA ILE A 3 -25.09 11.73 -9.25
C ILE A 3 -23.99 11.33 -10.22
N ALA A 4 -22.94 12.13 -10.31
CA ALA A 4 -21.73 11.79 -11.06
C ALA A 4 -20.70 11.17 -10.11
N ILE A 5 -20.12 10.02 -10.49
CA ILE A 5 -19.00 9.40 -9.82
C ILE A 5 -17.81 9.43 -10.77
N ILE A 6 -16.69 10.00 -10.34
CA ILE A 6 -15.50 10.17 -11.17
C ILE A 6 -14.42 9.18 -10.71
N GLY A 7 -14.22 8.16 -11.53
CA GLY A 7 -13.34 7.03 -11.26
C GLY A 7 -14.10 5.75 -10.95
N ALA A 8 -13.91 4.71 -11.76
CA ALA A 8 -14.52 3.37 -11.61
C ALA A 8 -13.57 2.39 -10.89
N GLY A 9 -12.81 2.88 -9.90
CA GLY A 9 -12.03 2.07 -8.96
C GLY A 9 -12.90 1.47 -7.85
N PRO A 10 -12.30 0.75 -6.87
CA PRO A 10 -13.05 0.12 -5.77
C PRO A 10 -13.93 1.10 -4.99
N ALA A 11 -13.45 2.32 -4.72
CA ALA A 11 -14.22 3.34 -4.01
C ALA A 11 -15.42 3.82 -4.85
N GLY A 12 -15.21 4.06 -6.15
CA GLY A 12 -16.28 4.51 -7.05
C GLY A 12 -17.35 3.44 -7.27
N LEU A 13 -16.97 2.18 -7.45
CA LEU A 13 -17.90 1.07 -7.60
C LEU A 13 -18.72 0.83 -6.32
N ALA A 14 -18.09 0.95 -5.15
CA ALA A 14 -18.78 0.86 -3.86
C ALA A 14 -19.77 2.02 -3.66
N ALA A 15 -19.34 3.26 -3.99
CA ALA A 15 -20.21 4.43 -3.94
C ALA A 15 -21.39 4.31 -4.92
N ALA A 16 -21.13 3.85 -6.15
CA ALA A 16 -22.17 3.62 -7.16
C ALA A 16 -23.22 2.61 -6.68
N LYS A 17 -22.77 1.48 -6.12
CA LYS A 17 -23.68 0.45 -5.60
C LYS A 17 -24.57 0.98 -4.47
N LYS A 18 -23.96 1.75 -3.56
CA LYS A 18 -24.70 2.28 -2.42
C LYS A 18 -25.70 3.36 -2.86
N ALA A 19 -25.31 4.25 -3.75
CA ALA A 19 -26.13 5.38 -4.23
C ALA A 19 -27.22 4.96 -5.23
N SER A 20 -27.04 3.89 -6.01
CA SER A 20 -27.93 3.50 -7.11
C SER A 20 -29.32 3.02 -6.68
N LYS A 21 -29.54 2.76 -5.39
CA LYS A 21 -30.84 2.30 -4.88
C LYS A 21 -31.97 3.31 -5.09
N GLU A 22 -31.64 4.62 -5.11
CA GLU A 22 -32.61 5.71 -5.14
C GLU A 22 -32.25 6.83 -6.09
N ASN A 23 -31.13 6.70 -6.83
CA ASN A 23 -30.58 7.78 -7.64
C ASN A 23 -30.21 7.29 -9.05
N ASP A 24 -30.20 8.22 -10.00
CA ASP A 24 -29.63 8.05 -11.34
C ASP A 24 -28.10 8.28 -11.29
N ILE A 25 -27.32 7.24 -11.56
CA ILE A 25 -25.87 7.23 -11.38
C ILE A 25 -25.16 7.19 -12.72
N VAL A 26 -24.24 8.12 -12.94
CA VAL A 26 -23.32 8.13 -14.08
C VAL A 26 -21.90 7.99 -13.53
N VAL A 27 -21.19 6.95 -13.96
CA VAL A 27 -19.78 6.68 -13.56
C VAL A 27 -18.87 7.00 -14.73
N PHE A 28 -17.99 7.99 -14.56
CA PHE A 28 -16.98 8.38 -15.53
C PHE A 28 -15.63 7.71 -15.21
N ASP A 29 -14.97 7.16 -16.21
CA ASP A 29 -13.58 6.69 -16.10
C ASP A 29 -12.82 6.93 -17.40
N GLY A 30 -11.57 7.40 -17.28
CA GLY A 30 -10.69 7.60 -18.43
C GLY A 30 -10.21 6.30 -19.09
N ASN A 31 -10.31 5.17 -18.40
CA ASN A 31 -9.99 3.86 -18.96
C ASN A 31 -11.14 3.27 -19.78
N ASN A 32 -10.83 2.24 -20.54
CA ASN A 32 -11.81 1.47 -21.34
C ASN A 32 -12.63 0.46 -20.52
N ASP A 33 -12.31 0.25 -19.23
CA ASP A 33 -13.05 -0.61 -18.30
C ASP A 33 -12.74 -0.24 -16.84
N ALA A 34 -13.59 -0.65 -15.90
CA ALA A 34 -13.47 -0.42 -14.48
C ALA A 34 -12.35 -1.24 -13.82
N GLY A 35 -11.89 -0.81 -12.66
CA GLY A 35 -11.10 -1.62 -11.73
C GLY A 35 -9.69 -1.98 -12.18
N LYS A 36 -9.06 -1.22 -13.08
CA LYS A 36 -7.71 -1.52 -13.61
C LYS A 36 -6.69 -1.75 -12.50
N LYS A 37 -6.61 -0.87 -11.50
CA LYS A 37 -5.68 -1.00 -10.37
C LYS A 37 -6.07 -2.17 -9.45
N LEU A 38 -7.38 -2.40 -9.23
CA LEU A 38 -7.88 -3.54 -8.44
C LEU A 38 -7.37 -4.88 -8.98
N LEU A 39 -7.35 -5.05 -10.30
CA LEU A 39 -6.88 -6.29 -10.95
C LEU A 39 -5.42 -6.61 -10.66
N LEU A 40 -4.59 -5.63 -10.34
CA LEU A 40 -3.16 -5.80 -10.04
C LEU A 40 -2.89 -6.13 -8.56
N THR A 41 -3.87 -5.91 -7.66
CA THR A 41 -3.67 -6.06 -6.23
C THR A 41 -3.35 -7.49 -5.81
N GLY A 42 -2.39 -7.62 -4.86
CA GLY A 42 -1.97 -8.93 -4.36
C GLY A 42 -1.47 -9.88 -5.45
N SER A 43 -0.79 -9.37 -6.48
CA SER A 43 -0.35 -10.14 -7.66
C SER A 43 -1.52 -10.86 -8.34
N GLY A 44 -2.66 -10.18 -8.49
CA GLY A 44 -3.88 -10.70 -9.11
C GLY A 44 -4.78 -11.53 -8.18
N ARG A 45 -4.39 -11.70 -6.90
CA ARG A 45 -5.20 -12.45 -5.91
C ARG A 45 -6.15 -11.56 -5.10
N CYS A 46 -5.92 -10.25 -5.07
CA CYS A 46 -6.69 -9.24 -4.35
C CYS A 46 -6.76 -9.49 -2.84
N ASN A 47 -5.73 -9.05 -2.10
CA ASN A 47 -5.86 -8.89 -0.65
C ASN A 47 -6.83 -7.73 -0.38
N ILE A 48 -8.10 -8.03 -0.10
CA ILE A 48 -9.20 -7.07 -0.07
C ILE A 48 -9.39 -6.39 1.29
N GLY A 49 -8.78 -6.93 2.33
CA GLY A 49 -8.90 -6.42 3.69
C GLY A 49 -8.03 -7.16 4.68
N ASN A 50 -8.18 -6.81 5.95
CA ASN A 50 -7.53 -7.47 7.07
C ASN A 50 -8.56 -7.66 8.19
N VAL A 51 -8.43 -8.73 8.97
CA VAL A 51 -9.29 -8.97 10.15
C VAL A 51 -8.95 -8.04 11.31
N ASN A 52 -7.72 -7.50 11.32
CA ASN A 52 -7.25 -6.61 12.36
C ASN A 52 -7.52 -5.14 11.99
N ASN A 53 -8.23 -4.44 12.88
CA ASN A 53 -8.53 -3.01 12.75
C ASN A 53 -7.42 -2.16 13.41
N ASP A 54 -6.16 -2.58 13.28
CA ASP A 54 -5.02 -1.89 13.89
C ASP A 54 -4.82 -0.51 13.25
N LEU A 55 -5.19 0.53 13.99
CA LEU A 55 -5.06 1.93 13.56
C LEU A 55 -3.62 2.35 13.27
N SER A 56 -2.63 1.65 13.85
CA SER A 56 -1.20 1.93 13.59
C SER A 56 -0.77 1.63 12.15
N LYS A 57 -1.57 0.86 11.42
CA LYS A 57 -1.36 0.49 10.01
C LYS A 57 -1.90 1.51 9.02
N TYR A 58 -2.57 2.56 9.50
CA TYR A 58 -3.13 3.62 8.67
C TYR A 58 -2.39 4.94 8.91
N HIS A 59 -2.25 5.73 7.88
CA HIS A 59 -1.44 6.93 7.86
C HIS A 59 -2.21 8.12 7.26
N SER A 60 -2.04 9.29 7.86
CA SER A 60 -2.56 10.58 7.40
C SER A 60 -1.69 11.69 7.98
N SER A 61 -1.73 12.89 7.41
CA SER A 61 -1.11 14.07 8.02
C SER A 61 -1.75 14.43 9.38
N ASN A 62 -3.02 14.05 9.58
CA ASN A 62 -3.72 14.20 10.85
C ASN A 62 -4.21 12.83 11.37
N LYS A 63 -3.35 12.15 12.14
CA LYS A 63 -3.61 10.79 12.66
C LYS A 63 -4.86 10.68 13.53
N GLU A 64 -5.24 11.75 14.26
CA GLU A 64 -6.41 11.73 15.13
C GLU A 64 -7.74 11.54 14.37
N LEU A 65 -7.76 11.92 13.10
CA LEU A 65 -8.94 11.79 12.25
C LEU A 65 -9.15 10.37 11.72
N ILE A 66 -8.11 9.54 11.67
CA ILE A 66 -8.17 8.17 11.12
C ILE A 66 -9.28 7.36 11.80
N LYS A 67 -9.39 7.39 13.13
CA LYS A 67 -10.39 6.65 13.92
C LYS A 67 -11.84 6.99 13.60
N LYS A 68 -12.09 8.16 13.01
CA LYS A 68 -13.45 8.54 12.57
C LYS A 68 -13.89 7.79 11.33
N ILE A 69 -12.93 7.39 10.48
CA ILE A 69 -13.17 6.62 9.26
C ILE A 69 -12.99 5.11 9.54
N ILE A 70 -11.87 4.77 10.17
CA ILE A 70 -11.49 3.38 10.48
C ILE A 70 -12.05 3.03 11.85
N ASN A 71 -13.19 2.37 11.87
CA ASN A 71 -13.91 1.95 13.08
C ASN A 71 -14.81 0.74 12.79
N ASP A 72 -15.23 0.04 13.83
CA ASP A 72 -16.00 -1.20 13.73
C ASP A 72 -17.29 -1.04 12.94
N LYS A 73 -18.03 0.07 13.12
CA LYS A 73 -19.26 0.37 12.38
C LYS A 73 -19.03 0.37 10.85
N ASN A 74 -17.92 0.96 10.41
CA ASN A 74 -17.59 1.03 8.99
C ASN A 74 -17.04 -0.29 8.46
N PHE A 75 -16.33 -1.08 9.28
CA PHE A 75 -15.95 -2.45 8.92
C PHE A 75 -17.19 -3.34 8.73
N ASP A 76 -18.18 -3.24 9.61
CA ASP A 76 -19.44 -3.97 9.46
C ASP A 76 -20.17 -3.59 8.17
N LYS A 77 -20.17 -2.30 7.79
CA LYS A 77 -20.73 -1.87 6.49
C LYS A 77 -20.02 -2.57 5.33
N VAL A 78 -18.70 -2.66 5.34
CA VAL A 78 -17.91 -3.32 4.28
C VAL A 78 -18.19 -4.83 4.25
N ASN A 79 -18.25 -5.50 5.41
CA ASN A 79 -18.55 -6.91 5.50
C ASN A 79 -19.97 -7.23 4.97
N ASN A 80 -20.95 -6.39 5.31
CA ASN A 80 -22.32 -6.54 4.81
C ASN A 80 -22.40 -6.27 3.31
N PHE A 81 -21.67 -5.26 2.82
CA PHE A 81 -21.58 -4.97 1.40
C PHE A 81 -21.00 -6.15 0.60
N PHE A 82 -19.93 -6.79 1.07
CA PHE A 82 -19.38 -7.96 0.38
C PHE A 82 -20.37 -9.12 0.31
N LYS A 83 -21.15 -9.35 1.37
CA LYS A 83 -22.25 -10.34 1.35
C LYS A 83 -23.34 -9.95 0.35
N GLU A 84 -23.73 -8.65 0.30
CA GLU A 84 -24.77 -8.15 -0.62
C GLU A 84 -24.38 -8.35 -2.09
N ILE A 85 -23.12 -8.16 -2.46
CA ILE A 85 -22.63 -8.39 -3.83
C ILE A 85 -22.27 -9.86 -4.12
N GLY A 86 -22.50 -10.78 -3.17
CA GLY A 86 -22.22 -12.20 -3.34
C GLY A 86 -20.73 -12.57 -3.28
N LEU A 87 -19.87 -11.72 -2.69
CA LEU A 87 -18.46 -11.97 -2.56
C LEU A 87 -18.16 -12.78 -1.29
N VAL A 88 -17.65 -13.99 -1.47
CA VAL A 88 -17.23 -14.86 -0.37
C VAL A 88 -15.74 -14.63 -0.10
N LEU A 89 -15.40 -14.36 1.16
CA LEU A 89 -14.04 -14.14 1.60
C LEU A 89 -13.49 -15.35 2.36
N LYS A 90 -12.15 -15.48 2.36
CA LYS A 90 -11.40 -16.39 3.24
C LYS A 90 -10.30 -15.64 3.95
N ASP A 91 -10.05 -16.02 5.18
CA ASP A 91 -8.93 -15.57 6.00
C ASP A 91 -7.69 -16.44 5.73
N LYS A 92 -6.57 -15.77 5.49
CA LYS A 92 -5.24 -16.37 5.42
C LYS A 92 -4.31 -15.60 6.36
N ASN A 93 -4.18 -16.08 7.59
CA ASN A 93 -3.32 -15.47 8.62
C ASN A 93 -3.65 -13.97 8.85
N GLY A 94 -4.94 -13.63 8.93
CA GLY A 94 -5.42 -12.27 9.11
C GLY A 94 -5.64 -11.48 7.84
N TYR A 95 -5.13 -11.93 6.69
CA TYR A 95 -5.36 -11.29 5.39
C TYR A 95 -6.62 -11.84 4.73
N LEU A 96 -7.51 -10.96 4.31
CA LEU A 96 -8.76 -11.33 3.64
C LEU A 96 -8.58 -11.37 2.12
N TYR A 97 -8.93 -12.49 1.53
CA TYR A 97 -8.93 -12.70 0.08
C TYR A 97 -10.31 -13.15 -0.40
N PRO A 98 -10.70 -12.87 -1.67
CA PRO A 98 -11.82 -13.58 -2.27
C PRO A 98 -11.56 -15.08 -2.23
N TYR A 99 -12.59 -15.89 -2.01
CA TYR A 99 -12.44 -17.35 -1.90
C TYR A 99 -11.78 -17.95 -3.15
N SER A 100 -12.04 -17.36 -4.31
CA SER A 100 -11.46 -17.72 -5.61
C SER A 100 -9.96 -17.37 -5.74
N GLU A 101 -9.40 -16.52 -4.87
CA GLU A 101 -8.07 -15.91 -4.98
C GLU A 101 -7.81 -15.20 -6.33
N LYS A 102 -8.85 -14.59 -6.91
CA LYS A 102 -8.74 -13.85 -8.17
C LYS A 102 -9.34 -12.46 -8.02
N SER A 103 -8.56 -11.43 -8.32
CA SER A 103 -9.02 -10.03 -8.35
C SER A 103 -10.14 -9.81 -9.37
N SER A 104 -10.14 -10.57 -10.47
CA SER A 104 -11.20 -10.55 -11.46
C SER A 104 -12.56 -10.99 -10.90
N SER A 105 -12.59 -11.92 -9.95
CA SER A 105 -13.86 -12.32 -9.29
C SER A 105 -14.42 -11.17 -8.44
N VAL A 106 -13.57 -10.42 -7.74
CA VAL A 106 -14.00 -9.24 -6.99
C VAL A 106 -14.60 -8.20 -7.92
N LEU A 107 -13.88 -7.89 -9.02
CA LEU A 107 -14.38 -6.94 -10.01
C LEU A 107 -15.70 -7.39 -10.65
N SER A 108 -15.83 -8.68 -10.97
CA SER A 108 -17.08 -9.23 -11.51
C SER A 108 -18.24 -9.09 -10.53
N CYS A 109 -18.07 -9.43 -9.26
CA CYS A 109 -19.10 -9.25 -8.24
C CYS A 109 -19.53 -7.77 -8.13
N LEU A 110 -18.57 -6.85 -8.12
CA LEU A 110 -18.85 -5.41 -8.10
C LEU A 110 -19.64 -4.97 -9.34
N LYS A 111 -19.16 -5.27 -10.55
CA LYS A 111 -19.81 -4.85 -11.81
C LYS A 111 -21.20 -5.47 -11.97
N ASN A 112 -21.35 -6.78 -11.70
CA ASN A 112 -22.63 -7.47 -11.86
C ASN A 112 -23.69 -7.02 -10.83
N SER A 113 -23.28 -6.38 -9.74
CA SER A 113 -24.19 -5.80 -8.76
C SER A 113 -24.74 -4.43 -9.14
N LEU A 114 -24.26 -3.84 -10.23
CA LEU A 114 -24.54 -2.46 -10.66
C LEU A 114 -25.38 -2.45 -11.95
N ASP A 115 -26.42 -1.64 -11.92
CA ASP A 115 -27.18 -1.21 -13.10
C ASP A 115 -27.12 0.33 -13.16
N VAL A 116 -26.02 0.84 -13.76
CA VAL A 116 -25.68 2.27 -13.81
C VAL A 116 -25.08 2.64 -15.16
N ASP A 117 -25.12 3.92 -15.53
CA ASP A 117 -24.53 4.42 -16.78
C ASP A 117 -22.99 4.55 -16.63
N PHE A 118 -22.25 3.66 -17.26
CA PHE A 118 -20.78 3.74 -17.32
C PHE A 118 -20.32 4.50 -18.56
N ARG A 119 -19.55 5.55 -18.33
CA ARG A 119 -18.91 6.40 -19.36
C ARG A 119 -17.40 6.15 -19.37
N PHE A 120 -16.97 5.04 -19.97
CA PHE A 120 -15.57 4.71 -20.17
C PHE A 120 -14.92 5.57 -21.26
N ASN A 121 -13.57 5.61 -21.27
CA ASN A 121 -12.76 6.46 -22.15
C ASN A 121 -13.17 7.96 -22.05
N THR A 122 -13.63 8.37 -20.87
CA THR A 122 -14.17 9.72 -20.65
C THR A 122 -13.46 10.36 -19.43
N TYR A 123 -12.50 11.22 -19.71
CA TYR A 123 -11.84 12.02 -18.70
C TYR A 123 -12.72 13.21 -18.29
N VAL A 124 -12.72 13.50 -16.98
CA VAL A 124 -13.38 14.69 -16.42
C VAL A 124 -12.28 15.67 -16.03
N GLU A 125 -11.92 16.54 -16.98
CA GLU A 125 -10.85 17.52 -16.77
C GLU A 125 -11.27 18.68 -15.86
N ASN A 126 -12.56 19.04 -15.88
CA ASN A 126 -13.09 20.11 -15.05
C ASN A 126 -14.55 19.87 -14.68
N ILE A 127 -14.94 20.46 -13.54
CA ILE A 127 -16.31 20.45 -13.04
C ILE A 127 -16.69 21.90 -12.78
N LYS A 128 -17.73 22.39 -13.46
CA LYS A 128 -18.28 23.72 -13.22
C LYS A 128 -19.41 23.64 -12.21
N ARG A 129 -19.54 24.65 -11.36
CA ARG A 129 -20.65 24.78 -10.40
C ARG A 129 -21.52 25.94 -10.78
N LYS A 130 -22.84 25.72 -10.91
CA LYS A 130 -23.85 26.73 -11.18
C LYS A 130 -25.15 26.38 -10.44
N ASP A 131 -25.73 27.32 -9.73
CA ASP A 131 -27.01 27.17 -9.00
C ASP A 131 -27.12 25.93 -8.13
N ASN A 132 -26.04 25.65 -7.35
CA ASN A 132 -25.88 24.47 -6.48
C ASN A 132 -25.86 23.11 -7.22
N LYS A 133 -25.74 23.11 -8.53
CA LYS A 133 -25.54 21.93 -9.39
C LYS A 133 -24.14 21.90 -9.95
N PHE A 134 -23.73 20.73 -10.41
CA PHE A 134 -22.45 20.51 -11.08
C PHE A 134 -22.69 20.28 -12.58
N ILE A 135 -21.81 20.81 -13.40
CA ILE A 135 -21.83 20.63 -14.85
C ILE A 135 -20.55 19.89 -15.25
N ILE A 136 -20.70 18.70 -15.81
CA ILE A 136 -19.62 17.84 -16.27
C ILE A 136 -19.92 17.48 -17.72
N ASN A 137 -19.01 17.81 -18.65
CA ASN A 137 -19.16 17.53 -20.08
C ASN A 137 -20.50 18.01 -20.67
N GLY A 138 -21.05 19.12 -20.15
CA GLY A 138 -22.32 19.69 -20.57
C GLY A 138 -23.56 19.12 -19.89
N GLU A 139 -23.44 18.08 -19.07
CA GLU A 139 -24.54 17.47 -18.35
C GLU A 139 -24.62 18.00 -16.91
N VAL A 140 -25.83 18.05 -16.35
CA VAL A 140 -26.11 18.61 -15.01
C VAL A 140 -26.28 17.47 -13.99
N PHE A 141 -25.62 17.61 -12.85
CA PHE A 141 -25.65 16.66 -11.74
C PHE A 141 -25.98 17.37 -10.42
N ASP A 142 -26.67 16.66 -9.53
CA ASP A 142 -27.02 17.13 -8.19
C ASP A 142 -25.87 16.98 -7.21
N LYS A 143 -25.15 15.84 -7.29
CA LYS A 143 -24.00 15.47 -6.46
C LYS A 143 -22.83 14.99 -7.32
N VAL A 144 -21.61 15.15 -6.80
CA VAL A 144 -20.39 14.61 -7.41
C VAL A 144 -19.59 13.88 -6.36
N ILE A 145 -19.12 12.67 -6.69
CA ILE A 145 -18.21 11.87 -5.83
C ILE A 145 -16.91 11.67 -6.60
N ILE A 146 -15.81 12.22 -6.10
CA ILE A 146 -14.46 12.09 -6.68
C ILE A 146 -13.77 10.87 -6.08
N THR A 147 -13.47 9.86 -6.93
CA THR A 147 -12.89 8.56 -6.56
C THR A 147 -11.76 8.15 -7.51
N THR A 148 -11.02 9.12 -8.03
CA THR A 148 -10.03 8.96 -9.11
C THR A 148 -8.75 8.24 -8.70
N GLY A 149 -8.56 7.91 -7.42
CA GLY A 149 -7.31 7.36 -6.90
C GLY A 149 -6.22 8.43 -6.74
N GLY A 150 -4.97 7.99 -6.69
CA GLY A 150 -3.79 8.85 -6.47
C GLY A 150 -2.93 9.02 -7.73
N LEU A 151 -1.60 8.90 -7.54
CA LEU A 151 -0.57 9.00 -8.59
C LEU A 151 0.12 7.67 -8.90
N SER A 152 -0.08 6.66 -8.05
CA SER A 152 0.61 5.37 -8.15
C SER A 152 0.01 4.48 -9.22
N TYR A 153 0.88 3.73 -9.94
CA TYR A 153 0.49 2.94 -11.10
C TYR A 153 -0.25 3.77 -12.17
N PRO A 154 0.33 4.84 -12.71
CA PRO A 154 -0.36 5.75 -13.64
C PRO A 154 -0.92 5.05 -14.89
N LYS A 155 -0.33 3.91 -15.30
CA LYS A 155 -0.85 3.04 -16.38
C LYS A 155 -2.25 2.48 -16.09
N THR A 156 -2.72 2.57 -14.86
CA THR A 156 -4.07 2.15 -14.46
C THR A 156 -5.07 3.28 -14.41
N GLY A 157 -4.68 4.49 -14.81
CA GLY A 157 -5.51 5.69 -14.82
C GLY A 157 -5.40 6.55 -13.55
N SER A 158 -4.51 6.19 -12.60
CA SER A 158 -4.25 7.01 -11.40
C SER A 158 -3.19 8.06 -11.72
N THR A 159 -3.57 9.15 -12.32
CA THR A 159 -2.68 10.22 -12.84
C THR A 159 -2.83 11.55 -12.10
N GLY A 160 -3.68 11.57 -11.03
CA GLY A 160 -3.79 12.70 -10.11
C GLY A 160 -4.86 13.73 -10.45
N GLU A 161 -5.74 13.45 -11.40
CA GLU A 161 -6.81 14.38 -11.81
C GLU A 161 -7.69 14.82 -10.64
N GLY A 162 -7.99 13.91 -9.72
CA GLY A 162 -8.80 14.22 -8.53
C GLY A 162 -8.18 15.29 -7.65
N PHE A 163 -6.87 15.38 -7.59
CA PHE A 163 -6.19 16.44 -6.86
C PHE A 163 -6.33 17.79 -7.55
N HIS A 164 -6.34 17.83 -8.90
CA HIS A 164 -6.60 19.04 -9.66
C HIS A 164 -8.04 19.50 -9.46
N LEU A 165 -9.01 18.58 -9.56
CA LEU A 165 -10.42 18.85 -9.32
C LEU A 165 -10.65 19.37 -7.87
N ALA A 166 -10.03 18.76 -6.87
CA ALA A 166 -10.13 19.19 -5.48
C ALA A 166 -9.59 20.62 -5.28
N LYS A 167 -8.40 20.92 -5.84
CA LYS A 167 -7.80 22.25 -5.79
C LYS A 167 -8.67 23.30 -6.48
N ALA A 168 -9.33 22.96 -7.60
CA ALA A 168 -10.24 23.87 -8.28
C ALA A 168 -11.44 24.28 -7.42
N PHE A 169 -11.83 23.44 -6.46
CA PHE A 169 -12.85 23.75 -5.45
C PHE A 169 -12.30 24.35 -4.15
N GLY A 170 -11.02 24.68 -4.11
CA GLY A 170 -10.37 25.33 -2.97
C GLY A 170 -9.84 24.37 -1.90
N HIS A 171 -9.89 23.05 -2.13
CA HIS A 171 -9.37 22.08 -1.18
C HIS A 171 -7.85 22.06 -1.09
N LYS A 172 -7.36 21.93 0.12
CA LYS A 172 -5.96 21.66 0.41
C LYS A 172 -5.63 20.20 0.05
N VAL A 173 -4.62 20.04 -0.77
CA VAL A 173 -3.98 18.74 -1.05
C VAL A 173 -2.65 18.73 -0.31
N THR A 174 -2.45 17.75 0.57
CA THR A 174 -1.20 17.57 1.33
C THR A 174 -0.06 17.11 0.41
N ASN A 175 1.16 17.06 0.91
CA ASN A 175 2.30 16.64 0.12
C ASN A 175 2.13 15.20 -0.36
N LEU A 176 2.16 15.01 -1.68
CA LEU A 176 2.00 13.71 -2.31
C LEU A 176 3.36 13.00 -2.40
N ASN A 177 3.42 11.75 -1.96
CA ASN A 177 4.61 10.93 -2.04
C ASN A 177 4.26 9.51 -2.50
N PRO A 178 5.14 8.85 -3.27
CA PRO A 178 4.99 7.43 -3.53
C PRO A 178 5.20 6.64 -2.24
N SER A 179 4.45 5.57 -2.04
CA SER A 179 4.51 4.71 -0.85
C SER A 179 4.30 3.25 -1.23
N LEU A 180 4.76 2.33 -0.38
CA LEU A 180 4.73 0.88 -0.58
C LEU A 180 5.49 0.48 -1.85
N MET A 181 6.79 0.68 -1.85
CA MET A 181 7.69 0.45 -2.98
C MET A 181 9.04 -0.09 -2.55
N ALA A 182 9.82 -0.57 -3.50
CA ALA A 182 11.17 -1.02 -3.27
C ALA A 182 12.13 0.14 -2.98
N LEU A 183 13.23 -0.18 -2.28
CA LEU A 183 14.31 0.72 -1.90
C LEU A 183 15.51 0.50 -2.81
N GLU A 184 16.15 1.58 -3.24
CA GLU A 184 17.38 1.55 -4.04
C GLU A 184 18.59 1.64 -3.12
N THR A 185 19.60 0.80 -3.40
CA THR A 185 20.82 0.68 -2.62
C THR A 185 22.05 0.71 -3.50
N ASN A 186 23.21 0.97 -2.92
CA ASN A 186 24.50 0.97 -3.62
C ASN A 186 25.57 0.28 -2.75
N THR A 187 25.34 -0.96 -2.41
CA THR A 187 26.28 -1.77 -1.61
C THR A 187 27.39 -2.40 -2.44
N GLY A 188 27.18 -2.44 -3.76
CA GLY A 188 28.02 -3.19 -4.70
C GLY A 188 27.70 -4.68 -4.78
N LEU A 189 26.69 -5.16 -4.01
CA LEU A 189 26.28 -6.57 -3.96
C LEU A 189 25.01 -6.85 -4.79
N GLU A 190 24.34 -5.82 -5.31
CA GLU A 190 23.01 -5.89 -5.91
C GLU A 190 22.95 -6.92 -7.05
N LYS A 191 23.94 -6.92 -7.92
CA LYS A 191 24.02 -7.88 -9.04
C LYS A 191 24.24 -9.31 -8.56
N GLU A 192 25.05 -9.48 -7.51
CA GLU A 192 25.41 -10.80 -7.00
C GLU A 192 24.23 -11.42 -6.24
N TRP A 193 23.53 -10.67 -5.38
CA TRP A 193 22.44 -11.21 -4.59
C TRP A 193 21.06 -11.23 -5.30
N SER A 194 20.96 -10.58 -6.48
CA SER A 194 19.70 -10.47 -7.20
C SER A 194 19.01 -11.82 -7.42
N GLY A 195 17.71 -11.86 -7.13
CA GLY A 195 16.84 -13.04 -7.22
C GLY A 195 16.79 -13.90 -5.96
N THR A 196 17.59 -13.59 -4.93
CA THR A 196 17.52 -14.30 -3.65
C THR A 196 16.33 -13.78 -2.82
N ARG A 197 15.68 -14.70 -2.11
CA ARG A 197 14.59 -14.43 -1.16
C ARG A 197 14.91 -15.09 0.16
N CYS A 198 14.60 -14.43 1.25
CA CYS A 198 14.77 -14.97 2.59
C CYS A 198 13.76 -14.35 3.56
N GLU A 199 13.39 -15.11 4.58
CA GLU A 199 12.59 -14.61 5.69
C GLU A 199 13.49 -13.90 6.70
N VAL A 200 13.13 -12.68 7.07
CA VAL A 200 13.98 -11.78 7.83
C VAL A 200 13.18 -10.92 8.82
N ASN A 201 13.87 -10.37 9.83
CA ASN A 201 13.45 -9.12 10.46
C ASN A 201 14.22 -7.97 9.83
N VAL A 202 13.51 -6.92 9.43
CA VAL A 202 14.12 -5.70 8.87
C VAL A 202 13.71 -4.49 9.70
N SER A 203 14.67 -3.62 9.99
CA SER A 203 14.41 -2.39 10.74
C SER A 203 14.89 -1.19 9.96
N SER A 204 14.06 -0.13 9.86
CA SER A 204 14.47 1.16 9.29
C SER A 204 15.07 2.06 10.35
N TYR A 205 16.13 2.77 9.95
CA TYR A 205 16.81 3.78 10.76
C TYR A 205 16.89 5.10 9.99
N ILE A 206 16.53 6.20 10.65
CA ILE A 206 16.61 7.56 10.11
C ILE A 206 17.50 8.36 11.06
N VAL A 207 18.60 8.90 10.54
CA VAL A 207 19.62 9.62 11.33
C VAL A 207 20.03 8.79 12.55
N GLY A 208 20.30 7.49 12.35
CA GLY A 208 20.72 6.53 13.38
C GLY A 208 19.67 6.11 14.39
N ARG A 209 18.42 6.60 14.32
CA ARG A 209 17.32 6.19 15.20
C ARG A 209 16.46 5.13 14.53
N LYS A 210 16.18 4.03 15.24
CA LYS A 210 15.22 3.02 14.78
C LYS A 210 13.82 3.61 14.72
N ILE A 211 13.16 3.47 13.58
CA ILE A 211 11.82 4.01 13.32
C ILE A 211 10.78 2.89 13.33
N LYS A 212 10.99 1.83 12.55
CA LYS A 212 10.03 0.76 12.37
C LYS A 212 10.75 -0.57 12.21
N GLU A 213 10.10 -1.65 12.60
CA GLU A 213 10.54 -3.03 12.33
C GLU A 213 9.42 -3.81 11.68
N GLU A 214 9.77 -4.62 10.70
CA GLU A 214 8.86 -5.52 9.99
C GLU A 214 9.48 -6.92 9.89
N HIS A 215 8.63 -7.94 9.90
CA HIS A 215 9.00 -9.33 9.65
C HIS A 215 8.39 -9.80 8.34
N GLY A 216 9.13 -10.59 7.56
CA GLY A 216 8.61 -11.20 6.34
C GLY A 216 9.64 -11.54 5.30
N GLU A 217 9.17 -11.94 4.11
CA GLU A 217 10.03 -12.27 2.97
C GLU A 217 10.68 -11.00 2.39
N LEU A 218 12.00 -10.93 2.49
CA LEU A 218 12.84 -9.98 1.79
C LEU A 218 13.17 -10.51 0.41
N GLN A 219 13.09 -9.66 -0.60
CA GLN A 219 13.55 -9.92 -1.96
C GLN A 219 14.76 -9.05 -2.28
N LEU A 220 15.90 -9.67 -2.49
CA LEU A 220 17.12 -9.01 -2.93
C LEU A 220 17.09 -8.87 -4.45
N THR A 221 17.19 -7.64 -4.95
CA THR A 221 17.06 -7.32 -6.36
C THR A 221 18.34 -6.72 -6.94
N SER A 222 18.42 -6.57 -8.25
CA SER A 222 19.56 -5.95 -8.92
C SER A 222 19.69 -4.43 -8.69
N PHE A 223 18.73 -3.82 -8.01
CA PHE A 223 18.73 -2.40 -7.68
C PHE A 223 18.63 -2.12 -6.16
N GLY A 224 18.41 -3.17 -5.34
CA GLY A 224 18.30 -3.01 -3.90
C GLY A 224 17.33 -3.98 -3.24
N LEU A 225 16.49 -3.48 -2.34
CA LEU A 225 15.63 -4.25 -1.45
C LEU A 225 14.15 -4.15 -1.85
N SER A 226 13.44 -5.28 -1.81
CA SER A 226 12.01 -5.37 -2.13
C SER A 226 11.33 -6.40 -1.22
N GLY A 227 10.02 -6.56 -1.35
CA GLY A 227 9.19 -7.43 -0.50
C GLY A 227 8.27 -6.62 0.41
N ILE A 228 7.24 -7.29 0.96
CA ILE A 228 6.21 -6.61 1.76
C ILE A 228 6.82 -5.93 2.99
N CYS A 229 7.76 -6.57 3.67
CA CYS A 229 8.46 -6.00 4.83
C CYS A 229 9.22 -4.71 4.47
N ILE A 230 9.78 -4.61 3.27
CA ILE A 230 10.45 -3.41 2.75
C ILE A 230 9.42 -2.34 2.36
N PHE A 231 8.32 -2.73 1.70
CA PHE A 231 7.28 -1.78 1.30
C PHE A 231 6.70 -1.04 2.50
N ASN A 232 6.47 -1.73 3.62
CA ASN A 232 5.98 -1.11 4.84
C ASN A 232 6.98 -0.14 5.49
N LEU A 233 8.28 -0.24 5.22
CA LEU A 233 9.30 0.70 5.68
C LEU A 233 9.44 1.91 4.74
N SER A 234 9.06 1.76 3.48
CA SER A 234 9.39 2.71 2.40
C SER A 234 8.77 4.09 2.58
N ARG A 235 7.59 4.18 3.21
CA ARG A 235 6.88 5.45 3.45
C ARG A 235 7.72 6.42 4.29
N ASP A 236 8.15 5.99 5.46
CA ASP A 236 8.92 6.83 6.38
C ASP A 236 10.31 7.15 5.81
N ILE A 237 10.92 6.18 5.12
CA ILE A 237 12.18 6.36 4.41
C ILE A 237 12.02 7.42 3.32
N ARG A 238 10.96 7.36 2.47
CA ARG A 238 10.73 8.37 1.43
C ARG A 238 10.58 9.77 2.00
N LEU A 239 9.80 9.91 3.07
CA LEU A 239 9.62 11.21 3.73
C LEU A 239 10.94 11.76 4.28
N ALA A 240 11.77 10.91 4.87
CA ALA A 240 13.08 11.29 5.39
C ALA A 240 14.06 11.68 4.27
N LEU A 241 14.08 10.94 3.16
CA LEU A 241 14.92 11.28 1.99
C LEU A 241 14.51 12.62 1.37
N ASN A 242 13.22 12.97 1.35
CA ASN A 242 12.78 14.31 0.90
C ASN A 242 13.31 15.44 1.79
N GLU A 243 13.66 15.15 3.03
CA GLU A 243 14.31 16.09 3.98
C GLU A 243 15.83 15.91 4.01
N GLU A 244 16.42 15.22 3.02
CA GLU A 244 17.86 14.96 2.89
C GLU A 244 18.47 14.24 4.12
N LYS A 245 17.66 13.48 4.86
CA LYS A 245 18.09 12.69 6.00
C LYS A 245 18.70 11.37 5.58
N SER A 246 19.76 10.94 6.26
CA SER A 246 20.34 9.62 6.05
C SER A 246 19.40 8.51 6.49
N CYS A 247 19.24 7.50 5.63
CA CYS A 247 18.38 6.33 5.86
C CYS A 247 19.20 5.05 5.74
N GLU A 248 18.92 4.10 6.64
CA GLU A 248 19.55 2.78 6.67
C GLU A 248 18.49 1.73 6.95
N VAL A 249 18.61 0.57 6.32
CA VAL A 249 17.86 -0.64 6.69
C VAL A 249 18.84 -1.62 7.29
N ARG A 250 18.49 -2.22 8.43
CA ARG A 250 19.21 -3.31 9.05
C ARG A 250 18.43 -4.59 8.90
N ILE A 251 19.14 -5.64 8.49
CA ILE A 251 18.56 -6.94 8.14
C ILE A 251 19.09 -7.98 9.13
N ASN A 252 18.18 -8.65 9.83
CA ASN A 252 18.47 -9.88 10.56
C ASN A 252 18.02 -11.06 9.70
N PHE A 253 18.95 -11.82 9.17
CA PHE A 253 18.73 -13.03 8.38
C PHE A 253 18.41 -14.27 9.23
N CYS A 254 18.48 -14.15 10.55
CA CYS A 254 18.27 -15.25 11.49
C CYS A 254 17.12 -14.95 12.48
N PRO A 255 15.89 -14.60 12.02
CA PRO A 255 14.78 -14.24 12.91
C PRO A 255 14.24 -15.42 13.73
N TRP A 256 14.68 -16.63 13.43
CA TRP A 256 14.28 -17.87 14.08
C TRP A 256 15.02 -18.16 15.39
N THR A 257 16.06 -17.38 15.76
CA THR A 257 16.84 -17.57 16.98
C THR A 257 17.26 -16.24 17.61
N ASP A 258 17.24 -16.19 18.93
CA ASP A 258 17.76 -15.07 19.72
C ASP A 258 19.27 -15.23 20.03
N ASP A 259 19.83 -16.42 19.84
CA ASP A 259 21.25 -16.73 20.12
C ASP A 259 21.88 -17.55 18.98
N LEU A 260 22.23 -16.84 17.91
CA LEU A 260 22.93 -17.45 16.77
C LEU A 260 24.33 -17.97 17.18
N SER A 261 25.01 -17.33 18.15
CA SER A 261 26.32 -17.76 18.59
C SER A 261 26.30 -19.18 19.19
N LYS A 262 25.29 -19.48 19.99
CA LYS A 262 25.09 -20.81 20.56
C LYS A 262 24.87 -21.84 19.45
N TYR A 263 24.01 -21.56 18.48
CA TYR A 263 23.77 -22.46 17.34
C TYR A 263 25.05 -22.73 16.55
N MET A 264 25.87 -21.71 16.32
CA MET A 264 27.16 -21.85 15.64
C MET A 264 28.13 -22.70 16.43
N GLU A 265 28.23 -22.54 17.76
CA GLU A 265 29.11 -23.34 18.61
C GLU A 265 28.65 -24.81 18.69
N GLU A 266 27.38 -25.11 18.71
CA GLU A 266 26.84 -26.48 18.65
C GLU A 266 27.20 -27.17 17.32
N ASN A 267 27.49 -26.41 16.25
CA ASN A 267 27.87 -26.91 14.94
C ASN A 267 29.35 -26.64 14.59
N LYS A 268 30.22 -26.37 15.56
CA LYS A 268 31.57 -25.83 15.40
C LYS A 268 32.52 -26.61 14.50
N ASP A 269 32.29 -27.91 14.34
CA ASP A 269 33.12 -28.78 13.51
C ASP A 269 32.70 -28.85 12.03
N LYS A 270 31.62 -28.12 11.66
CA LYS A 270 31.15 -28.00 10.29
C LYS A 270 31.71 -26.72 9.62
N TYR A 271 31.81 -26.75 8.29
CA TYR A 271 32.13 -25.57 7.47
C TYR A 271 31.03 -24.54 7.56
N LEU A 272 31.37 -23.25 7.43
CA LEU A 272 30.41 -22.15 7.53
C LEU A 272 29.26 -22.29 6.53
N THR A 273 29.57 -22.64 5.27
CA THR A 273 28.54 -22.90 4.25
C THR A 273 27.58 -23.99 4.70
N ASN A 274 28.09 -25.12 5.21
CA ASN A 274 27.24 -26.23 5.64
C ASN A 274 26.37 -25.90 6.86
N ILE A 275 26.84 -24.99 7.75
CA ILE A 275 26.01 -24.52 8.87
C ILE A 275 24.89 -23.62 8.34
N CYS A 276 25.23 -22.68 7.46
CA CYS A 276 24.29 -21.71 6.90
C CYS A 276 23.25 -22.34 5.97
N ASP A 277 23.58 -23.40 5.24
CA ASP A 277 22.63 -24.13 4.37
C ASP A 277 21.38 -24.61 5.13
N GLY A 278 21.44 -24.69 6.47
CA GLY A 278 20.29 -25.01 7.32
C GLY A 278 19.25 -23.90 7.43
N PHE A 279 19.59 -22.64 7.08
CA PHE A 279 18.69 -21.49 7.29
C PHE A 279 18.86 -20.37 6.26
N LEU A 280 19.88 -20.38 5.42
CA LEU A 280 20.16 -19.31 4.46
C LEU A 280 20.49 -19.92 3.08
N ASP A 281 20.09 -19.22 2.04
CA ASP A 281 20.44 -19.61 0.66
C ASP A 281 21.96 -19.64 0.46
N TYR A 282 22.46 -20.70 -0.17
CA TYR A 282 23.90 -20.94 -0.40
C TYR A 282 24.56 -19.76 -1.13
N LYS A 283 23.86 -19.15 -2.11
CA LYS A 283 24.37 -17.99 -2.84
C LYS A 283 24.59 -16.80 -1.91
N LEU A 284 23.62 -16.52 -1.00
CA LEU A 284 23.73 -15.43 -0.05
C LEU A 284 24.83 -15.69 0.99
N THR A 285 24.98 -16.91 1.46
CA THR A 285 26.09 -17.32 2.34
C THR A 285 27.44 -16.99 1.71
N ASN A 286 27.65 -17.37 0.45
CA ASN A 286 28.92 -17.08 -0.23
C ASN A 286 29.16 -15.56 -0.44
N ILE A 287 28.12 -14.79 -0.70
CA ILE A 287 28.21 -13.33 -0.81
C ILE A 287 28.63 -12.73 0.54
N ILE A 288 28.06 -13.18 1.66
CA ILE A 288 28.42 -12.74 3.00
C ILE A 288 29.87 -13.10 3.32
N LEU A 289 30.31 -14.32 3.04
CA LEU A 289 31.70 -14.72 3.26
C LEU A 289 32.69 -13.87 2.44
N LYS A 290 32.36 -13.61 1.17
CA LYS A 290 33.14 -12.72 0.29
C LYS A 290 33.19 -11.28 0.83
N TYR A 291 32.05 -10.74 1.23
CA TYR A 291 31.92 -9.40 1.83
C TYR A 291 32.82 -9.26 3.08
N LEU A 292 32.80 -10.26 3.95
CA LEU A 292 33.62 -10.31 5.16
C LEU A 292 35.10 -10.66 4.91
N LYS A 293 35.44 -11.11 3.67
CA LYS A 293 36.75 -11.62 3.32
C LYS A 293 37.16 -12.84 4.19
N ILE A 294 36.18 -13.63 4.57
CA ILE A 294 36.37 -14.88 5.33
C ILE A 294 36.31 -16.04 4.35
N ARG A 295 37.34 -16.92 4.38
CA ARG A 295 37.32 -18.16 3.61
C ARG A 295 36.33 -19.14 4.26
N ASP A 296 35.68 -19.98 3.48
CA ASP A 296 34.90 -21.09 4.03
C ASP A 296 35.80 -22.05 4.78
N LYS A 297 35.60 -22.17 6.08
CA LYS A 297 36.33 -22.99 7.02
C LYS A 297 35.41 -23.38 8.18
N LYS A 298 35.86 -24.31 9.03
CA LYS A 298 35.08 -24.76 10.19
C LYS A 298 34.91 -23.58 11.18
N TRP A 299 33.76 -23.52 11.85
CA TRP A 299 33.50 -22.50 12.88
C TRP A 299 34.57 -22.46 13.97
N CYS A 300 35.06 -23.63 14.42
CA CYS A 300 36.12 -23.73 15.43
C CYS A 300 37.47 -23.13 14.95
N GLU A 301 37.69 -22.98 13.65
CA GLU A 301 38.92 -22.44 13.09
C GLU A 301 38.90 -20.91 12.95
N LEU A 302 37.74 -20.26 13.17
CA LEU A 302 37.64 -18.82 13.13
C LEU A 302 38.27 -18.18 14.38
N LYS A 303 38.91 -17.05 14.16
CA LYS A 303 39.31 -16.16 15.26
C LYS A 303 38.06 -15.51 15.87
N ILE A 304 38.16 -15.07 17.11
CA ILE A 304 37.02 -14.45 17.81
C ILE A 304 36.47 -13.24 17.09
N ASP A 305 37.31 -12.40 16.49
CA ASP A 305 36.89 -11.22 15.71
C ASP A 305 36.16 -11.62 14.43
N GLU A 306 36.56 -12.73 13.77
CA GLU A 306 35.87 -13.25 12.59
C GLU A 306 34.48 -13.80 12.97
N LYS A 307 34.39 -14.51 14.10
CA LYS A 307 33.13 -15.01 14.67
C LYS A 307 32.16 -13.85 14.95
N ASN A 308 32.64 -12.83 15.68
CA ASN A 308 31.81 -11.68 16.04
C ASN A 308 31.32 -10.92 14.79
N LYS A 309 32.19 -10.68 13.81
CA LYS A 309 31.83 -10.03 12.54
C LYS A 309 30.81 -10.87 11.75
N PHE A 310 30.98 -12.18 11.73
CA PHE A 310 30.05 -13.07 11.02
C PHE A 310 28.66 -13.06 11.65
N ILE A 311 28.58 -13.16 13.00
CA ILE A 311 27.33 -13.08 13.74
C ILE A 311 26.65 -11.72 13.52
N ASP A 312 27.41 -10.60 13.71
CA ASP A 312 26.84 -9.25 13.51
C ASP A 312 26.33 -9.06 12.08
N THR A 313 27.05 -9.57 11.08
CA THR A 313 26.60 -9.51 9.69
C THR A 313 25.33 -10.29 9.43
N LEU A 314 25.16 -11.47 10.02
CA LEU A 314 23.95 -12.28 9.87
C LEU A 314 22.74 -11.71 10.63
N THR A 315 22.97 -11.05 11.76
CA THR A 315 21.89 -10.54 12.62
C THR A 315 21.62 -9.05 12.49
N ASN A 316 22.53 -8.29 11.85
CA ASN A 316 22.45 -6.82 11.79
C ASN A 316 23.13 -6.26 10.53
N PHE A 317 22.84 -6.86 9.36
CA PHE A 317 23.41 -6.42 8.09
C PHE A 317 22.91 -5.02 7.72
N LYS A 318 23.82 -4.05 7.63
CA LYS A 318 23.49 -2.63 7.40
C LYS A 318 23.52 -2.29 5.93
N VAL A 319 22.45 -1.69 5.45
CA VAL A 319 22.28 -1.26 4.06
C VAL A 319 21.87 0.21 4.03
N SER A 320 22.73 1.07 3.51
CA SER A 320 22.40 2.47 3.26
C SER A 320 21.40 2.58 2.11
N ILE A 321 20.41 3.43 2.27
CA ILE A 321 19.38 3.66 1.25
C ILE A 321 19.72 4.93 0.49
N GLU A 322 19.87 4.80 -0.83
CA GLU A 322 20.15 5.91 -1.75
C GLU A 322 18.86 6.62 -2.18
N ASP A 323 17.86 5.86 -2.59
CA ASP A 323 16.56 6.36 -3.03
C ASP A 323 15.47 5.29 -2.90
N THR A 324 14.30 5.62 -3.35
CA THR A 324 13.15 4.72 -3.46
C THR A 324 12.64 4.70 -4.90
N LYS A 325 11.97 3.62 -5.30
CA LYS A 325 11.25 3.62 -6.57
C LYS A 325 10.16 4.70 -6.56
N GLY A 326 9.89 5.29 -7.73
CA GLY A 326 8.90 6.35 -7.88
C GLY A 326 7.47 5.82 -8.04
N TYR A 327 6.57 6.72 -8.45
CA TYR A 327 5.14 6.42 -8.66
C TYR A 327 4.85 5.31 -9.67
N LEU A 328 5.77 5.00 -10.59
CA LEU A 328 5.60 3.91 -11.57
C LEU A 328 5.54 2.53 -10.89
N ASP A 329 6.24 2.38 -9.77
CA ASP A 329 6.40 1.13 -9.04
C ASP A 329 5.71 1.15 -7.66
N ALA A 330 5.39 2.33 -7.14
CA ALA A 330 4.69 2.49 -5.85
C ALA A 330 3.26 1.94 -5.92
N GLN A 331 2.85 1.18 -4.89
CA GLN A 331 1.50 0.62 -4.85
C GLN A 331 0.46 1.67 -4.51
N VAL A 332 0.78 2.65 -3.66
CA VAL A 332 -0.13 3.70 -3.22
C VAL A 332 0.54 5.06 -3.19
N THR A 333 -0.30 6.09 -3.16
CA THR A 333 0.08 7.49 -2.93
C THR A 333 -0.19 7.84 -1.48
N SER A 334 0.81 8.33 -0.77
CA SER A 334 0.67 8.95 0.54
C SER A 334 0.38 10.44 0.38
N GLY A 335 -0.50 10.99 1.21
CA GLY A 335 -1.05 12.33 1.06
C GLY A 335 -2.29 12.36 0.16
N GLY A 336 -2.93 13.51 0.06
CA GLY A 336 -4.18 13.69 -0.68
C GLY A 336 -5.01 14.87 -0.20
N VAL A 337 -6.30 14.88 -0.49
CA VAL A 337 -7.26 15.88 -0.01
C VAL A 337 -7.32 15.81 1.51
N SER A 338 -7.05 16.95 2.17
CA SER A 338 -6.98 17.03 3.63
C SER A 338 -8.27 16.56 4.31
N LEU A 339 -8.16 15.60 5.22
CA LEU A 339 -9.27 15.10 6.01
C LEU A 339 -9.93 16.18 6.89
N GLU A 340 -9.23 17.27 7.19
CA GLU A 340 -9.75 18.39 7.97
C GLU A 340 -10.88 19.13 7.24
N GLU A 341 -10.87 19.09 5.90
CA GLU A 341 -11.85 19.76 5.04
C GLU A 341 -12.99 18.83 4.59
N ILE A 342 -13.03 17.61 5.11
CA ILE A 342 -14.05 16.60 4.80
C ILE A 342 -14.88 16.31 6.07
N ASN A 343 -16.19 16.22 5.91
CA ASN A 343 -17.06 15.62 6.92
C ASN A 343 -16.86 14.09 6.88
N LEU A 344 -16.17 13.55 7.88
CA LEU A 344 -15.76 12.14 7.88
C LEU A 344 -16.90 11.15 8.18
N GLU A 345 -18.09 11.64 8.53
CA GLU A 345 -19.29 10.83 8.69
C GLU A 345 -20.03 10.60 7.37
N THR A 346 -19.85 11.54 6.41
CA THR A 346 -20.55 11.53 5.12
C THR A 346 -19.61 11.50 3.91
N MET A 347 -18.31 11.76 4.11
CA MET A 347 -17.32 12.03 3.07
C MET A 347 -17.61 13.29 2.23
N GLU A 348 -18.53 14.15 2.66
CA GLU A 348 -18.84 15.42 2.00
C GLU A 348 -17.78 16.49 2.28
N SER A 349 -17.48 17.28 1.27
CA SER A 349 -16.68 18.50 1.43
C SER A 349 -17.32 19.48 2.40
N LYS A 350 -16.53 20.01 3.35
CA LYS A 350 -16.98 21.13 4.21
C LYS A 350 -16.99 22.46 3.47
N LEU A 351 -16.32 22.56 2.31
CA LEU A 351 -16.19 23.78 1.53
C LEU A 351 -17.29 23.90 0.44
N VAL A 352 -17.68 22.75 -0.12
CA VAL A 352 -18.60 22.68 -1.27
C VAL A 352 -19.68 21.65 -1.02
N LYS A 353 -20.90 22.10 -0.81
CA LYS A 353 -22.07 21.22 -0.60
C LYS A 353 -22.28 20.32 -1.81
N ASN A 354 -22.63 19.04 -1.54
CA ASN A 354 -22.87 17.99 -2.53
C ASN A 354 -21.62 17.53 -3.33
N LEU A 355 -20.42 17.91 -2.90
CA LEU A 355 -19.14 17.39 -3.39
C LEU A 355 -18.57 16.41 -2.37
N TYR A 356 -18.21 15.19 -2.81
CA TYR A 356 -17.72 14.14 -1.96
C TYR A 356 -16.37 13.62 -2.47
N PHE A 357 -15.57 13.05 -1.55
CA PHE A 357 -14.29 12.44 -1.88
C PHE A 357 -14.19 11.05 -1.25
N ALA A 358 -13.69 10.05 -1.98
CA ALA A 358 -13.49 8.70 -1.44
C ALA A 358 -12.32 7.96 -2.08
N GLY A 359 -11.73 7.04 -1.34
CA GLY A 359 -10.58 6.25 -1.75
C GLY A 359 -9.25 6.99 -1.64
N GLU A 360 -8.28 6.59 -2.44
CA GLU A 360 -6.87 7.03 -2.38
C GLU A 360 -6.67 8.52 -2.73
N VAL A 361 -7.70 9.23 -3.19
CA VAL A 361 -7.66 10.70 -3.37
C VAL A 361 -7.62 11.45 -2.04
N LEU A 362 -8.05 10.81 -0.94
CA LEU A 362 -7.99 11.36 0.42
C LEU A 362 -6.58 11.27 1.00
N ASP A 363 -6.23 12.17 1.91
CA ASP A 363 -5.01 12.07 2.73
C ASP A 363 -5.13 10.93 3.75
N LEU A 364 -5.24 9.71 3.24
CA LEU A 364 -5.36 8.48 4.01
C LEU A 364 -4.81 7.31 3.22
N ASP A 365 -3.71 6.73 3.71
CA ASP A 365 -3.07 5.54 3.15
C ASP A 365 -2.83 4.49 4.25
N GLY A 366 -2.53 3.27 3.86
CA GLY A 366 -2.26 2.17 4.80
C GLY A 366 -1.08 1.30 4.38
N ASP A 367 -0.52 0.55 5.33
CA ASP A 367 0.50 -0.46 5.08
C ASP A 367 0.01 -1.51 4.06
N CYS A 368 0.92 -2.37 3.57
CA CYS A 368 0.53 -3.58 2.85
C CYS A 368 -0.29 -4.50 3.75
N GLY A 369 -1.36 -5.10 3.20
CA GLY A 369 -2.18 -6.01 3.99
C GLY A 369 -3.68 -5.83 3.84
N GLY A 370 -4.14 -5.23 2.74
CA GLY A 370 -5.56 -4.99 2.46
C GLY A 370 -6.10 -3.66 2.98
N TYR A 371 -5.31 -2.92 3.77
CA TYR A 371 -5.73 -1.66 4.41
C TYR A 371 -6.17 -0.60 3.39
N ASN A 372 -5.48 -0.45 2.26
CA ASN A 372 -5.80 0.54 1.23
C ASN A 372 -7.12 0.21 0.49
N LEU A 373 -7.41 -1.05 0.25
CA LEU A 373 -8.71 -1.46 -0.29
C LEU A 373 -9.83 -1.28 0.74
N THR A 374 -9.55 -1.56 2.01
CA THR A 374 -10.48 -1.27 3.12
C THR A 374 -10.84 0.21 3.18
N ILE A 375 -9.86 1.13 3.10
CA ILE A 375 -10.10 2.57 3.00
C ILE A 375 -11.02 2.88 1.81
N SER A 376 -10.72 2.31 0.65
CA SER A 376 -11.49 2.55 -0.57
C SER A 376 -12.94 2.11 -0.42
N PHE A 377 -13.20 0.93 0.13
CA PHE A 377 -14.56 0.43 0.35
C PHE A 377 -15.30 1.21 1.42
N ILE A 378 -14.66 1.47 2.58
CA ILE A 378 -15.28 2.26 3.66
C ILE A 378 -15.72 3.62 3.14
N THR A 379 -14.78 4.38 2.59
CA THR A 379 -15.05 5.76 2.17
C THR A 379 -16.00 5.84 0.98
N GLY A 380 -15.92 4.88 0.05
CA GLY A 380 -16.85 4.75 -1.08
C GLY A 380 -18.28 4.48 -0.61
N LEU A 381 -18.48 3.52 0.31
CA LEU A 381 -19.79 3.22 0.87
C LEU A 381 -20.37 4.39 1.66
N VAL A 382 -19.54 5.10 2.43
CA VAL A 382 -19.97 6.27 3.18
C VAL A 382 -20.35 7.42 2.25
N ALA A 383 -19.56 7.71 1.22
CA ALA A 383 -19.85 8.77 0.25
C ALA A 383 -21.11 8.48 -0.60
N GLY A 384 -21.37 7.20 -0.87
CA GLY A 384 -22.56 6.75 -1.63
C GLY A 384 -23.82 6.63 -0.78
N ASP A 385 -23.74 6.74 0.56
CA ASP A 385 -24.91 6.69 1.43
C ASP A 385 -25.78 7.93 1.21
N ASN A 386 -27.12 7.78 1.31
CA ASN A 386 -28.00 8.93 1.26
C ASN A 386 -27.99 9.61 2.62
N HIS A 387 -27.34 10.76 2.67
CA HIS A 387 -27.34 11.63 3.83
C HIS A 387 -28.30 12.80 3.52
N ASP A 388 -29.58 12.62 3.83
CA ASP A 388 -30.57 13.71 3.79
C ASP A 388 -30.60 14.44 5.13
#